data_dd29873b8457f983f31d339748151c92
#
_entry.id   dd29873b8457f983f31d339748151c92
#
_cell.length_a   1.000
_cell.length_b   1.000
_cell.length_c   1.000
_cell.angle_alpha   90.00
_cell.angle_beta   90.00
_cell.angle_gamma   90.00
#
_symmetry.space_group_name_H-M   'P 1'
#
loop_
_entity.id
_entity.type
_entity.pdbx_description
1 polymer ?
#
loop_
_entity_poly.entity_id
_entity_poly.type
_entity_poly.pdbx_seq_one_letter_code
_entity_poly.pdbx_strand_id
1 'polypeptide(L)'
;MIRSLISEIKEFKKPSFLASLFMVFEVMFEISIPFVMASLLDQGVQQRNMNNILFYGGLMLVCAFLSLFCGMQSARYGAYASAGFAKNLRRAMFKKVQTFSFENIDQFSSGGLVTRMMTDVTNVQNAYQMVIRICVRAPLNLIFAIVACFMINAEMAMIFVYVTIFLAAVLSIIMKIVYPLFTEVFEAYDNLNNSIQENITNMRVVKSYVKEADETVKFKKASRLIYNMFMKAIRVVVLSSPAMMLSMYASF
;
A
#
# COMPACT_ATOMS: atom_id res chain seq x y z
N MET A 1 10.03 -17.54 6.48
CA MET A 1 10.19 -16.10 6.73
C MET A 1 8.93 -15.44 7.32
N ILE A 2 7.79 -15.39 6.63
CA ILE A 2 6.55 -14.72 7.11
C ILE A 2 6.09 -15.27 8.46
N ARG A 3 6.10 -16.59 8.64
CA ARG A 3 5.69 -17.23 9.90
C ARG A 3 6.57 -16.84 11.11
N SER A 4 7.85 -16.62 10.88
CA SER A 4 8.79 -16.13 11.90
C SER A 4 8.51 -14.66 12.26
N LEU A 5 8.18 -13.81 11.27
CA LEU A 5 7.81 -12.42 11.52
C LEU A 5 6.50 -12.34 12.31
N ILE A 6 5.47 -13.11 11.94
CA ILE A 6 4.18 -13.15 12.64
C ILE A 6 4.36 -13.59 14.11
N SER A 7 5.33 -14.46 14.41
CA SER A 7 5.57 -14.89 15.79
C SER A 7 6.05 -13.75 16.70
N GLU A 8 6.65 -12.68 16.17
CA GLU A 8 7.14 -11.55 16.95
C GLU A 8 6.04 -10.51 17.29
N ILE A 9 4.80 -10.70 16.82
CA ILE A 9 3.66 -9.86 17.22
C ILE A 9 3.35 -10.01 18.71
N LYS A 10 3.51 -11.21 19.28
CA LYS A 10 3.40 -11.55 20.71
C LYS A 10 2.23 -10.84 21.43
N GLU A 11 2.56 -9.93 22.32
CA GLU A 11 1.64 -9.15 23.16
C GLU A 11 0.81 -8.12 22.36
N PHE A 12 1.21 -7.78 21.13
CA PHE A 12 0.52 -6.79 20.30
C PHE A 12 -0.59 -7.36 19.41
N LYS A 13 -0.97 -8.64 19.58
CA LYS A 13 -2.10 -9.27 18.87
C LYS A 13 -3.42 -8.56 19.17
N LYS A 14 -3.68 -8.21 20.45
CA LYS A 14 -4.91 -7.50 20.85
C LYS A 14 -5.01 -6.11 20.22
N PRO A 15 -4.00 -5.23 20.29
CA PRO A 15 -4.03 -3.95 19.59
C PRO A 15 -4.18 -4.10 18.07
N SER A 16 -3.55 -5.10 17.45
CA SER A 16 -3.71 -5.36 16.00
C SER A 16 -5.15 -5.73 15.64
N PHE A 17 -5.78 -6.61 16.43
CA PHE A 17 -7.17 -6.97 16.25
C PHE A 17 -8.12 -5.78 16.48
N LEU A 18 -7.88 -4.98 17.52
CA LEU A 18 -8.68 -3.78 17.78
C LEU A 18 -8.56 -2.75 16.65
N ALA A 19 -7.36 -2.57 16.08
CA ALA A 19 -7.16 -1.70 14.93
C ALA A 19 -8.02 -2.12 13.74
N SER A 20 -8.04 -3.42 13.44
CA SER A 20 -8.88 -3.99 12.36
C SER A 20 -10.38 -3.91 12.70
N LEU A 21 -10.77 -4.13 13.95
CA LEU A 21 -12.16 -4.05 14.39
C LEU A 21 -12.72 -2.62 14.26
N PHE A 22 -11.97 -1.61 14.71
CA PHE A 22 -12.36 -0.21 14.53
C PHE A 22 -12.42 0.19 13.05
N MET A 23 -11.57 -0.41 12.20
CA MET A 23 -11.64 -0.22 10.75
C MET A 23 -12.95 -0.76 10.16
N VAL A 24 -13.45 -1.90 10.63
CA VAL A 24 -14.77 -2.43 10.22
C VAL A 24 -15.88 -1.44 10.54
N PHE A 25 -15.92 -0.91 11.77
CA PHE A 25 -16.91 0.07 12.16
C PHE A 25 -16.79 1.39 11.39
N GLU A 26 -15.56 1.86 11.13
CA GLU A 26 -15.32 3.04 10.29
C GLU A 26 -15.98 2.87 8.93
N VAL A 27 -15.72 1.75 8.23
CA VAL A 27 -16.27 1.44 6.92
C VAL A 27 -17.80 1.30 6.96
N MET A 28 -18.35 0.68 8.00
CA MET A 28 -19.82 0.58 8.17
C MET A 28 -20.48 1.94 8.26
N PHE A 29 -19.96 2.85 9.09
CA PHE A 29 -20.51 4.21 9.20
C PHE A 29 -20.31 5.01 7.91
N GLU A 30 -19.15 4.88 7.25
CA GLU A 30 -18.86 5.54 5.97
C GLU A 30 -19.87 5.14 4.89
N ILE A 31 -20.19 3.86 4.76
CA ILE A 31 -21.16 3.35 3.77
C ILE A 31 -22.61 3.65 4.16
N SER A 32 -22.89 3.89 5.43
CA SER A 32 -24.24 4.29 5.87
C SER A 32 -24.60 5.72 5.43
N ILE A 33 -23.61 6.60 5.22
CA ILE A 33 -23.86 8.01 4.85
C ILE A 33 -24.65 8.15 3.55
N PRO A 34 -24.32 7.50 2.42
CA PRO A 34 -25.12 7.54 1.19
C PRO A 34 -26.57 7.08 1.36
N PHE A 35 -26.83 6.09 2.23
CA PHE A 35 -28.21 5.63 2.50
C PHE A 35 -29.04 6.70 3.24
N VAL A 36 -28.42 7.33 4.24
CA VAL A 36 -29.06 8.42 4.96
C VAL A 36 -29.28 9.62 4.04
N MET A 37 -28.33 9.89 3.13
CA MET A 37 -28.46 10.93 2.11
C MET A 37 -29.62 10.66 1.16
N ALA A 38 -29.80 9.41 0.69
CA ALA A 38 -30.96 9.06 -0.13
C ALA A 38 -32.28 9.29 0.62
N SER A 39 -32.36 8.88 1.89
CA SER A 39 -33.55 9.12 2.74
C SER A 39 -33.79 10.62 2.97
N LEU A 40 -32.73 11.42 3.11
CA LEU A 40 -32.83 12.87 3.21
C LEU A 40 -33.44 13.49 1.95
N LEU A 41 -33.03 13.04 0.76
CA LEU A 41 -33.54 13.53 -0.52
C LEU A 41 -35.00 13.14 -0.70
N ASP A 42 -35.36 11.87 -0.46
CA ASP A 42 -36.72 11.35 -0.69
C ASP A 42 -37.74 11.90 0.30
N GLN A 43 -37.42 11.87 1.60
CA GLN A 43 -38.39 12.21 2.67
C GLN A 43 -38.24 13.64 3.17
N GLY A 44 -37.07 14.27 2.94
CA GLY A 44 -36.82 15.64 3.34
C GLY A 44 -37.08 16.64 2.20
N VAL A 45 -36.27 16.53 1.14
CA VAL A 45 -36.27 17.53 0.06
C VAL A 45 -37.51 17.38 -0.83
N GLN A 46 -37.83 16.17 -1.32
CA GLN A 46 -38.98 15.95 -2.21
C GLN A 46 -40.29 16.27 -1.53
N GLN A 47 -40.44 15.91 -0.24
CA GLN A 47 -41.65 16.19 0.55
C GLN A 47 -41.65 17.61 1.16
N ARG A 48 -40.60 18.40 0.94
CA ARG A 48 -40.43 19.76 1.50
C ARG A 48 -40.63 19.82 3.02
N ASN A 49 -40.23 18.76 3.73
CA ASN A 49 -40.37 18.65 5.17
C ASN A 49 -39.05 19.03 5.87
N MET A 50 -39.01 20.24 6.43
CA MET A 50 -37.83 20.77 7.10
C MET A 50 -37.39 19.92 8.32
N ASN A 51 -38.34 19.32 9.05
CA ASN A 51 -38.01 18.48 10.19
C ASN A 51 -37.24 17.21 9.78
N ASN A 52 -37.66 16.60 8.65
CA ASN A 52 -36.96 15.44 8.12
C ASN A 52 -35.54 15.81 7.61
N ILE A 53 -35.39 16.98 6.98
CA ILE A 53 -34.08 17.49 6.56
C ILE A 53 -33.15 17.64 7.75
N LEU A 54 -33.62 18.26 8.82
CA LEU A 54 -32.83 18.43 10.06
C LEU A 54 -32.50 17.11 10.72
N PHE A 55 -33.45 16.17 10.76
CA PHE A 55 -33.25 14.85 11.36
C PHE A 55 -32.22 14.03 10.59
N TYR A 56 -32.39 13.85 9.28
CA TYR A 56 -31.43 13.08 8.46
C TYR A 56 -30.09 13.78 8.32
N GLY A 57 -30.07 15.12 8.24
CA GLY A 57 -28.85 15.90 8.26
C GLY A 57 -28.08 15.73 9.57
N GLY A 58 -28.78 15.76 10.70
CA GLY A 58 -28.20 15.45 12.02
C GLY A 58 -27.66 14.01 12.10
N LEU A 59 -28.41 13.03 11.58
CA LEU A 59 -27.97 11.64 11.54
C LEU A 59 -26.70 11.44 10.68
N MET A 60 -26.60 12.12 9.53
CA MET A 60 -25.38 12.11 8.71
C MET A 60 -24.17 12.65 9.48
N LEU A 61 -24.34 13.75 10.21
CA LEU A 61 -23.27 14.30 11.06
C LEU A 61 -22.84 13.30 12.13
N VAL A 62 -23.80 12.64 12.80
CA VAL A 62 -23.50 11.60 13.81
C VAL A 62 -22.72 10.44 13.18
N CYS A 63 -23.13 9.94 12.01
CA CYS A 63 -22.40 8.88 11.30
C CYS A 63 -20.99 9.34 10.93
N ALA A 64 -20.82 10.58 10.46
CA ALA A 64 -19.50 11.13 10.12
C ALA A 64 -18.58 11.24 11.35
N PHE A 65 -19.11 11.71 12.49
CA PHE A 65 -18.34 11.76 13.73
C PHE A 65 -17.98 10.38 14.28
N LEU A 66 -18.89 9.39 14.18
CA LEU A 66 -18.61 8.01 14.59
C LEU A 66 -17.55 7.38 13.67
N SER A 67 -17.65 7.59 12.35
CA SER A 67 -16.62 7.15 11.39
C SER A 67 -15.26 7.77 11.71
N LEU A 68 -15.21 9.08 11.93
CA LEU A 68 -13.98 9.78 12.32
C LEU A 68 -13.39 9.21 13.63
N PHE A 69 -14.21 9.01 14.64
CA PHE A 69 -13.77 8.44 15.91
C PHE A 69 -13.20 7.03 15.74
N CYS A 70 -13.89 6.16 15.00
CA CYS A 70 -13.42 4.80 14.70
C CYS A 70 -12.12 4.83 13.90
N GLY A 71 -12.00 5.71 12.90
CA GLY A 71 -10.79 5.91 12.12
C GLY A 71 -9.59 6.36 12.95
N MET A 72 -9.79 7.30 13.88
CA MET A 72 -8.75 7.73 14.82
C MET A 72 -8.30 6.57 15.74
N GLN A 73 -9.25 5.79 16.28
CA GLN A 73 -8.91 4.65 17.13
C GLN A 73 -8.20 3.54 16.35
N SER A 74 -8.65 3.24 15.13
CA SER A 74 -7.98 2.31 14.22
C SER A 74 -6.53 2.73 13.95
N ALA A 75 -6.31 4.03 13.66
CA ALA A 75 -4.98 4.59 13.45
C ALA A 75 -4.09 4.48 14.69
N ARG A 76 -4.63 4.84 15.86
CA ARG A 76 -3.91 4.78 17.13
C ARG A 76 -3.50 3.36 17.51
N TYR A 77 -4.41 2.39 17.45
CA TYR A 77 -4.10 0.99 17.76
C TYR A 77 -3.19 0.37 16.70
N GLY A 78 -3.35 0.74 15.42
CA GLY A 78 -2.47 0.30 14.34
C GLY A 78 -1.03 0.81 14.51
N ALA A 79 -0.85 2.08 14.86
CA ALA A 79 0.45 2.67 15.13
C ALA A 79 1.11 2.03 16.37
N TYR A 80 0.34 1.83 17.45
CA TYR A 80 0.84 1.17 18.66
C TYR A 80 1.25 -0.28 18.40
N ALA A 81 0.44 -1.03 17.66
CA ALA A 81 0.73 -2.41 17.30
C ALA A 81 1.97 -2.53 16.42
N SER A 82 2.10 -1.66 15.39
CA SER A 82 3.25 -1.68 14.48
C SER A 82 4.55 -1.27 15.16
N ALA A 83 4.51 -0.26 16.03
CA ALA A 83 5.67 0.15 16.83
C ALA A 83 6.11 -0.95 17.82
N GLY A 84 5.14 -1.61 18.46
CA GLY A 84 5.38 -2.74 19.35
C GLY A 84 5.97 -3.95 18.62
N PHE A 85 5.46 -4.28 17.45
CA PHE A 85 6.02 -5.30 16.58
C PHE A 85 7.48 -4.99 16.21
N ALA A 86 7.78 -3.75 15.78
CA ALA A 86 9.13 -3.32 15.45
C ALA A 86 10.08 -3.39 16.65
N LYS A 87 9.61 -3.03 17.86
CA LYS A 87 10.36 -3.20 19.12
C LYS A 87 10.75 -4.67 19.33
N ASN A 88 9.80 -5.59 19.21
CA ASN A 88 10.05 -7.00 19.38
C ASN A 88 11.01 -7.54 18.32
N LEU A 89 10.84 -7.13 17.07
CA LEU A 89 11.71 -7.53 15.96
C LEU A 89 13.15 -7.03 16.19
N ARG A 90 13.35 -5.75 16.56
CA ARG A 90 14.68 -5.23 16.90
C ARG A 90 15.32 -5.99 18.05
N ARG A 91 14.55 -6.31 19.10
CA ARG A 91 15.01 -7.13 20.22
C ARG A 91 15.43 -8.54 19.80
N ALA A 92 14.65 -9.18 18.94
CA ALA A 92 14.97 -10.52 18.43
C ALA A 92 16.23 -10.49 17.56
N MET A 93 16.35 -9.51 16.67
CA MET A 93 17.53 -9.30 15.82
C MET A 93 18.77 -9.04 16.67
N PHE A 94 18.68 -8.13 17.65
CA PHE A 94 19.80 -7.82 18.53
C PHE A 94 20.29 -9.06 19.29
N LYS A 95 19.35 -9.85 19.87
CA LYS A 95 19.72 -11.12 20.52
C LYS A 95 20.41 -12.08 19.55
N LYS A 96 19.95 -12.15 18.31
CA LYS A 96 20.56 -13.03 17.30
C LYS A 96 21.98 -12.56 16.95
N VAL A 97 22.20 -11.26 16.76
CA VAL A 97 23.52 -10.70 16.50
C VAL A 97 24.51 -11.00 17.64
N GLN A 98 24.06 -10.97 18.91
CA GLN A 98 24.89 -11.34 20.05
C GLN A 98 25.32 -12.83 20.07
N THR A 99 24.65 -13.68 19.30
CA THR A 99 25.01 -15.10 19.15
C THR A 99 25.88 -15.38 17.92
N PHE A 100 26.26 -14.37 17.16
CA PHE A 100 27.12 -14.52 15.98
C PHE A 100 28.55 -14.87 16.39
N SER A 101 29.18 -15.77 15.62
CA SER A 101 30.63 -16.00 15.69
C SER A 101 31.36 -14.83 15.02
N PHE A 102 32.68 -14.72 15.29
CA PHE A 102 33.54 -13.72 14.63
C PHE A 102 33.46 -13.85 13.09
N GLU A 103 33.46 -15.07 12.56
CA GLU A 103 33.32 -15.32 11.12
C GLU A 103 32.00 -14.74 10.54
N ASN A 104 30.89 -14.88 11.28
CA ASN A 104 29.62 -14.28 10.87
C ASN A 104 29.64 -12.75 10.91
N ILE A 105 30.37 -12.16 11.87
CA ILE A 105 30.50 -10.71 11.98
C ILE A 105 31.33 -10.15 10.81
N ASP A 106 32.37 -10.87 10.39
CA ASP A 106 33.20 -10.48 9.24
C ASP A 106 32.44 -10.57 7.91
N GLN A 107 31.52 -11.52 7.78
CA GLN A 107 30.61 -11.62 6.61
C GLN A 107 29.61 -10.46 6.52
N PHE A 108 29.12 -9.98 7.65
CA PHE A 108 28.17 -8.88 7.73
C PHE A 108 28.91 -7.61 8.17
N SER A 109 29.12 -6.65 7.29
CA SER A 109 29.70 -5.38 7.72
C SER A 109 28.90 -4.76 8.87
N SER A 110 29.59 -4.15 9.85
CA SER A 110 28.93 -3.52 11.00
C SER A 110 27.89 -2.48 10.56
N GLY A 111 28.18 -1.70 9.51
CA GLY A 111 27.24 -0.75 8.92
C GLY A 111 26.00 -1.43 8.33
N GLY A 112 26.16 -2.60 7.68
CA GLY A 112 25.07 -3.38 7.14
C GLY A 112 24.12 -3.92 8.22
N LEU A 113 24.65 -4.37 9.36
CA LEU A 113 23.84 -4.81 10.50
C LEU A 113 23.05 -3.65 11.11
N VAL A 114 23.65 -2.48 11.26
CA VAL A 114 22.98 -1.26 11.76
C VAL A 114 21.85 -0.86 10.80
N THR A 115 22.10 -0.83 9.50
CA THR A 115 21.08 -0.49 8.48
C THR A 115 19.90 -1.46 8.55
N ARG A 116 20.14 -2.77 8.67
CA ARG A 116 19.07 -3.77 8.83
C ARG A 116 18.25 -3.56 10.09
N MET A 117 18.88 -3.26 11.22
CA MET A 117 18.19 -3.04 12.49
C MET A 117 17.39 -1.74 12.52
N MET A 118 17.82 -0.72 11.79
CA MET A 118 17.18 0.60 11.78
C MET A 118 16.22 0.74 10.60
N THR A 119 16.75 0.74 9.40
CA THR A 119 15.97 1.04 8.17
C THR A 119 15.05 -0.12 7.78
N ASP A 120 15.58 -1.35 7.69
CA ASP A 120 14.77 -2.47 7.24
C ASP A 120 13.66 -2.82 8.23
N VAL A 121 13.94 -2.77 9.53
CA VAL A 121 12.89 -2.96 10.55
C VAL A 121 11.83 -1.86 10.46
N THR A 122 12.20 -0.62 10.16
CA THR A 122 11.24 0.47 9.98
C THR A 122 10.38 0.24 8.72
N ASN A 123 10.97 -0.24 7.63
CA ASN A 123 10.21 -0.61 6.43
C ASN A 123 9.24 -1.76 6.71
N VAL A 124 9.66 -2.78 7.45
CA VAL A 124 8.78 -3.90 7.87
C VAL A 124 7.68 -3.41 8.82
N GLN A 125 7.97 -2.47 9.73
CA GLN A 125 6.98 -1.82 10.58
C GLN A 125 5.89 -1.11 9.76
N ASN A 126 6.30 -0.31 8.76
CA ASN A 126 5.38 0.40 7.88
C ASN A 126 4.53 -0.57 7.05
N ALA A 127 5.15 -1.62 6.51
CA ALA A 127 4.44 -2.67 5.79
C ALA A 127 3.41 -3.37 6.68
N TYR A 128 3.76 -3.70 7.92
CA TYR A 128 2.84 -4.30 8.89
C TYR A 128 1.65 -3.38 9.20
N GLN A 129 1.91 -2.08 9.39
CA GLN A 129 0.84 -1.09 9.60
C GLN A 129 -0.09 -0.98 8.37
N MET A 130 0.47 -1.02 7.15
CA MET A 130 -0.32 -1.04 5.91
C MET A 130 -1.20 -2.30 5.84
N VAL A 131 -0.66 -3.46 6.15
CA VAL A 131 -1.41 -4.73 6.13
C VAL A 131 -2.58 -4.68 7.10
N ILE A 132 -2.39 -4.24 8.34
CA ILE A 132 -3.47 -4.20 9.34
C ILE A 132 -4.59 -3.23 8.93
N ARG A 133 -4.27 -2.14 8.24
CA ARG A 133 -5.24 -1.10 7.90
C ARG A 133 -5.74 -1.23 6.47
N ILE A 134 -4.87 -1.13 5.47
CA ILE A 134 -5.27 -1.04 4.05
C ILE A 134 -5.77 -2.37 3.53
N CYS A 135 -5.07 -3.49 3.84
CA CYS A 135 -5.50 -4.80 3.39
C CYS A 135 -6.80 -5.29 4.06
N VAL A 136 -7.18 -4.70 5.19
CA VAL A 136 -8.49 -4.95 5.83
C VAL A 136 -9.55 -4.02 5.24
N ARG A 137 -9.25 -2.72 5.09
CA ARG A 137 -10.21 -1.72 4.59
C ARG A 137 -10.68 -1.99 3.16
N ALA A 138 -9.75 -2.31 2.25
CA ALA A 138 -10.09 -2.45 0.83
C ALA A 138 -11.11 -3.57 0.55
N PRO A 139 -10.94 -4.83 1.02
CA PRO A 139 -11.94 -5.87 0.80
C PRO A 139 -13.26 -5.60 1.54
N LEU A 140 -13.20 -4.99 2.74
CA LEU A 140 -14.41 -4.62 3.47
C LEU A 140 -15.23 -3.57 2.72
N ASN A 141 -14.60 -2.52 2.21
CA ASN A 141 -15.29 -1.52 1.38
C ASN A 141 -15.96 -2.17 0.18
N LEU A 142 -15.28 -3.08 -0.51
CA LEU A 142 -15.85 -3.78 -1.66
C LEU A 142 -17.07 -4.64 -1.25
N ILE A 143 -16.93 -5.45 -0.19
CA ILE A 143 -18.01 -6.32 0.29
C ILE A 143 -19.22 -5.50 0.73
N PHE A 144 -19.01 -4.49 1.59
CA PHE A 144 -20.10 -3.66 2.09
C PHE A 144 -20.75 -2.84 0.97
N ALA A 145 -19.97 -2.31 0.01
CA ALA A 145 -20.54 -1.61 -1.14
C ALA A 145 -21.41 -2.53 -2.01
N ILE A 146 -20.96 -3.76 -2.28
CA ILE A 146 -21.75 -4.75 -3.04
C ILE A 146 -23.03 -5.10 -2.27
N VAL A 147 -22.93 -5.40 -0.98
CA VAL A 147 -24.10 -5.70 -0.14
C VAL A 147 -25.08 -4.52 -0.14
N ALA A 148 -24.57 -3.30 0.00
CA ALA A 148 -25.35 -2.07 -0.04
C ALA A 148 -26.12 -1.92 -1.37
N CYS A 149 -25.47 -2.19 -2.51
CA CYS A 149 -26.10 -2.15 -3.83
C CYS A 149 -27.23 -3.20 -3.93
N PHE A 150 -27.01 -4.43 -3.44
CA PHE A 150 -28.04 -5.48 -3.44
C PHE A 150 -29.25 -5.13 -2.57
N MET A 151 -29.07 -4.40 -1.48
CA MET A 151 -30.17 -3.93 -0.62
C MET A 151 -31.03 -2.87 -1.30
N ILE A 152 -30.50 -2.09 -2.25
CA ILE A 152 -31.23 -1.06 -2.98
C ILE A 152 -31.96 -1.68 -4.17
N ASN A 153 -31.25 -2.36 -5.06
CA ASN A 153 -31.81 -3.02 -6.24
C ASN A 153 -30.88 -4.13 -6.74
N ALA A 154 -31.36 -5.36 -6.70
CA ALA A 154 -30.58 -6.54 -7.07
C ALA A 154 -30.21 -6.58 -8.57
N GLU A 155 -31.07 -6.09 -9.47
CA GLU A 155 -30.78 -6.07 -10.91
C GLU A 155 -29.64 -5.10 -11.23
N MET A 156 -29.70 -3.89 -10.68
CA MET A 156 -28.63 -2.89 -10.84
C MET A 156 -27.33 -3.34 -10.16
N ALA A 157 -27.42 -4.01 -9.00
CA ALA A 157 -26.24 -4.52 -8.27
C ALA A 157 -25.44 -5.53 -9.11
N MET A 158 -26.10 -6.35 -9.93
CA MET A 158 -25.43 -7.31 -10.82
C MET A 158 -24.52 -6.61 -11.83
N ILE A 159 -24.91 -5.44 -12.33
CA ILE A 159 -24.07 -4.64 -13.24
C ILE A 159 -22.77 -4.26 -12.56
N PHE A 160 -22.83 -3.76 -11.31
CA PHE A 160 -21.63 -3.41 -10.53
C PHE A 160 -20.73 -4.62 -10.27
N VAL A 161 -21.31 -5.80 -10.02
CA VAL A 161 -20.53 -7.04 -9.84
C VAL A 161 -19.79 -7.40 -11.14
N TYR A 162 -20.46 -7.37 -12.29
CA TYR A 162 -19.80 -7.65 -13.57
C TYR A 162 -18.68 -6.64 -13.88
N VAL A 163 -18.93 -5.36 -13.69
CA VAL A 163 -17.92 -4.31 -13.89
C VAL A 163 -16.72 -4.49 -12.93
N THR A 164 -16.99 -4.87 -11.69
CA THR A 164 -15.92 -5.14 -10.71
C THR A 164 -15.07 -6.34 -11.12
N ILE A 165 -15.69 -7.44 -11.56
CA ILE A 165 -14.97 -8.63 -12.04
C ILE A 165 -14.17 -8.29 -13.29
N PHE A 166 -14.76 -7.55 -14.23
CA PHE A 166 -14.05 -7.08 -15.44
C PHE A 166 -12.82 -6.24 -15.07
N LEU A 167 -12.98 -5.25 -14.19
CA LEU A 167 -11.88 -4.40 -13.74
C LEU A 167 -10.79 -5.21 -13.03
N ALA A 168 -11.17 -6.14 -12.16
CA ALA A 168 -10.23 -7.02 -11.47
C ALA A 168 -9.44 -7.90 -12.45
N ALA A 169 -10.09 -8.43 -13.49
CA ALA A 169 -9.44 -9.21 -14.53
C ALA A 169 -8.43 -8.35 -15.33
N VAL A 170 -8.84 -7.17 -15.77
CA VAL A 170 -7.98 -6.24 -16.52
C VAL A 170 -6.75 -5.83 -15.69
N LEU A 171 -6.96 -5.43 -14.43
CA LEU A 171 -5.85 -5.05 -13.54
C LEU A 171 -4.92 -6.24 -13.26
N SER A 172 -5.45 -7.45 -13.11
CA SER A 172 -4.64 -8.66 -12.92
C SER A 172 -3.77 -8.97 -14.14
N ILE A 173 -4.30 -8.77 -15.35
CA ILE A 173 -3.54 -8.93 -16.60
C ILE A 173 -2.43 -7.87 -16.68
N ILE A 174 -2.76 -6.60 -16.40
CA ILE A 174 -1.78 -5.51 -16.36
C ILE A 174 -0.65 -5.85 -15.38
N MET A 175 -0.98 -6.27 -14.15
CA MET A 175 0.01 -6.64 -13.14
C MET A 175 0.91 -7.79 -13.57
N LYS A 176 0.36 -8.82 -14.23
CA LYS A 176 1.16 -9.94 -14.76
C LYS A 176 2.17 -9.49 -15.81
N ILE A 177 1.82 -8.50 -16.63
CA ILE A 177 2.72 -7.98 -17.69
C ILE A 177 3.74 -7.01 -17.08
N VAL A 178 3.32 -6.18 -16.15
CA VAL A 178 4.14 -5.13 -15.55
C VAL A 178 5.20 -5.68 -14.60
N TYR A 179 4.85 -6.71 -13.81
CA TYR A 179 5.75 -7.27 -12.80
C TYR A 179 7.12 -7.69 -13.36
N PRO A 180 7.22 -8.52 -14.43
CA PRO A 180 8.51 -8.88 -15.00
C PRO A 180 9.25 -7.68 -15.61
N LEU A 181 8.54 -6.72 -16.22
CA LEU A 181 9.17 -5.53 -16.78
C LEU A 181 9.85 -4.68 -15.70
N PHE A 182 9.21 -4.51 -14.53
CA PHE A 182 9.86 -3.80 -13.42
C PHE A 182 11.03 -4.59 -12.82
N THR A 183 10.98 -5.92 -12.80
CA THR A 183 12.12 -6.74 -12.36
C THR A 183 13.34 -6.48 -13.24
N GLU A 184 13.18 -6.48 -14.57
CA GLU A 184 14.25 -6.15 -15.52
C GLU A 184 14.79 -4.72 -15.30
N VAL A 185 13.89 -3.76 -15.03
CA VAL A 185 14.29 -2.37 -14.71
C VAL A 185 15.13 -2.31 -13.45
N PHE A 186 14.76 -3.01 -12.38
CA PHE A 186 15.52 -3.03 -11.12
C PHE A 186 16.89 -3.69 -11.30
N GLU A 187 16.99 -4.79 -12.05
CA GLU A 187 18.28 -5.41 -12.38
C GLU A 187 19.20 -4.46 -13.18
N ALA A 188 18.62 -3.70 -14.12
CA ALA A 188 19.38 -2.70 -14.86
C ALA A 188 19.85 -1.54 -13.97
N TYR A 189 19.04 -1.13 -12.97
CA TYR A 189 19.44 -0.15 -11.95
C TYR A 189 20.58 -0.66 -11.06
N ASP A 190 20.52 -1.91 -10.62
CA ASP A 190 21.57 -2.52 -9.81
C ASP A 190 22.90 -2.58 -10.58
N ASN A 191 22.87 -2.93 -11.85
CA ASN A 191 24.03 -2.92 -12.74
C ASN A 191 24.60 -1.50 -12.93
N LEU A 192 23.74 -0.50 -13.09
CA LEU A 192 24.17 0.90 -13.16
C LEU A 192 24.81 1.36 -11.85
N ASN A 193 24.21 1.06 -10.71
CA ASN A 193 24.74 1.41 -9.39
C ASN A 193 26.10 0.78 -9.15
N ASN A 194 26.30 -0.49 -9.50
CA ASN A 194 27.58 -1.18 -9.41
C ASN A 194 28.63 -0.50 -10.29
N SER A 195 28.28 -0.14 -11.54
CA SER A 195 29.17 0.59 -12.44
C SER A 195 29.56 1.97 -11.91
N ILE A 196 28.63 2.70 -11.29
CA ILE A 196 28.91 3.99 -10.67
C ILE A 196 29.86 3.81 -9.48
N GLN A 197 29.60 2.85 -8.61
CA GLN A 197 30.43 2.56 -7.45
C GLN A 197 31.86 2.18 -7.86
N GLU A 198 32.00 1.32 -8.89
CA GLU A 198 33.30 0.96 -9.45
C GLU A 198 34.03 2.18 -10.01
N ASN A 199 33.35 3.03 -10.78
CA ASN A 199 33.91 4.25 -11.35
C ASN A 199 34.38 5.22 -10.27
N ILE A 200 33.57 5.46 -9.22
CA ILE A 200 33.93 6.33 -8.10
C ILE A 200 35.15 5.79 -7.33
N THR A 201 35.16 4.48 -7.08
CA THR A 201 36.27 3.83 -6.39
C THR A 201 37.58 3.94 -7.18
N ASN A 202 37.50 3.80 -8.49
CA ASN A 202 38.65 3.83 -9.40
C ASN A 202 38.86 5.20 -10.08
N MET A 203 38.27 6.28 -9.56
CA MET A 203 38.32 7.61 -10.18
C MET A 203 39.73 8.12 -10.45
N ARG A 204 40.71 7.78 -9.59
CA ARG A 204 42.12 8.14 -9.82
C ARG A 204 42.68 7.48 -11.09
N VAL A 205 42.31 6.22 -11.34
CA VAL A 205 42.71 5.48 -12.53
C VAL A 205 42.08 6.08 -13.80
N VAL A 206 40.76 6.35 -13.75
CA VAL A 206 40.03 6.98 -14.85
C VAL A 206 40.70 8.31 -15.25
N LYS A 207 41.05 9.14 -14.25
CA LYS A 207 41.73 10.43 -14.49
C LYS A 207 43.16 10.28 -15.00
N SER A 208 43.92 9.32 -14.49
CA SER A 208 45.31 9.09 -14.91
C SER A 208 45.38 8.68 -16.37
N TYR A 209 44.36 7.95 -16.89
CA TYR A 209 44.29 7.53 -18.29
C TYR A 209 43.42 8.45 -19.16
N VAL A 210 42.93 9.59 -18.64
CA VAL A 210 42.10 10.57 -19.36
C VAL A 210 40.89 9.92 -20.03
N LYS A 211 40.21 9.01 -19.30
CA LYS A 211 39.08 8.19 -19.77
C LYS A 211 37.71 8.69 -19.35
N GLU A 212 37.57 9.93 -18.86
CA GLU A 212 36.32 10.51 -18.40
C GLU A 212 35.25 10.56 -19.48
N ALA A 213 35.65 10.81 -20.75
CA ALA A 213 34.73 10.87 -21.87
C ALA A 213 34.12 9.50 -22.16
N ASP A 214 34.94 8.44 -22.12
CA ASP A 214 34.53 7.05 -22.39
C ASP A 214 33.56 6.59 -21.28
N GLU A 215 33.86 6.85 -20.02
CA GLU A 215 32.99 6.52 -18.88
C GLU A 215 31.67 7.31 -18.91
N THR A 216 31.68 8.57 -19.35
CA THR A 216 30.46 9.36 -19.56
C THR A 216 29.58 8.75 -20.65
N VAL A 217 30.17 8.26 -21.75
CA VAL A 217 29.41 7.59 -22.84
C VAL A 217 28.81 6.27 -22.34
N LYS A 218 29.58 5.48 -21.57
CA LYS A 218 29.13 4.23 -20.97
C LYS A 218 27.93 4.46 -20.01
N PHE A 219 28.04 5.46 -19.13
CA PHE A 219 26.94 5.85 -18.24
C PHE A 219 25.69 6.28 -19.02
N LYS A 220 25.84 7.15 -20.05
CA LYS A 220 24.71 7.58 -20.89
C LYS A 220 24.01 6.42 -21.58
N LYS A 221 24.76 5.42 -22.08
CA LYS A 221 24.19 4.21 -22.69
C LYS A 221 23.37 3.39 -21.68
N ALA A 222 23.91 3.16 -20.48
CA ALA A 222 23.22 2.44 -19.42
C ALA A 222 21.96 3.17 -18.96
N SER A 223 22.04 4.48 -18.74
CA SER A 223 20.90 5.33 -18.38
C SER A 223 19.80 5.31 -19.45
N ARG A 224 20.19 5.35 -20.75
CA ARG A 224 19.23 5.29 -21.86
C ARG A 224 18.55 3.93 -21.96
N LEU A 225 19.26 2.84 -21.64
CA LEU A 225 18.68 1.51 -21.56
C LEU A 225 17.59 1.44 -20.49
N ILE A 226 17.91 1.91 -19.28
CA ILE A 226 16.96 1.98 -18.16
C ILE A 226 15.74 2.83 -18.53
N TYR A 227 15.96 4.02 -19.12
CA TYR A 227 14.87 4.86 -19.59
C TYR A 227 13.92 4.13 -20.54
N ASN A 228 14.47 3.40 -21.54
CA ASN A 228 13.66 2.67 -22.51
C ASN A 228 12.87 1.51 -21.86
N MET A 229 13.48 0.79 -20.92
CA MET A 229 12.83 -0.28 -20.17
C MET A 229 11.72 0.27 -19.28
N PHE A 230 12.01 1.35 -18.54
CA PHE A 230 11.05 2.02 -17.69
C PHE A 230 9.84 2.56 -18.49
N MET A 231 10.10 3.17 -19.65
CA MET A 231 9.04 3.65 -20.54
C MET A 231 8.15 2.52 -21.07
N LYS A 232 8.69 1.33 -21.32
CA LYS A 232 7.89 0.15 -21.69
C LYS A 232 6.96 -0.26 -20.54
N ALA A 233 7.49 -0.34 -19.33
CA ALA A 233 6.70 -0.68 -18.13
C ALA A 233 5.61 0.36 -17.88
N ILE A 234 5.92 1.65 -17.89
CA ILE A 234 4.97 2.74 -17.64
C ILE A 234 3.85 2.79 -18.69
N ARG A 235 4.14 2.53 -19.97
CA ARG A 235 3.09 2.47 -21.01
C ARG A 235 2.01 1.45 -20.69
N VAL A 236 2.38 0.32 -20.12
CA VAL A 236 1.42 -0.71 -19.73
C VAL A 236 0.65 -0.28 -18.46
N VAL A 237 1.35 0.32 -17.48
CA VAL A 237 0.72 0.82 -16.24
C VAL A 237 -0.33 1.90 -16.55
N VAL A 238 -0.04 2.82 -17.48
CA VAL A 238 -0.94 3.92 -17.84
C VAL A 238 -2.28 3.41 -18.38
N LEU A 239 -2.34 2.20 -18.96
CA LEU A 239 -3.60 1.59 -19.40
C LEU A 239 -4.58 1.31 -18.24
N SER A 240 -4.10 1.27 -16.99
CA SER A 240 -4.98 1.11 -15.83
C SER A 240 -5.94 2.28 -15.65
N SER A 241 -5.52 3.51 -15.95
CA SER A 241 -6.35 4.71 -15.80
C SER A 241 -7.57 4.73 -16.75
N PRO A 242 -7.42 4.51 -18.08
CA PRO A 242 -8.57 4.35 -18.97
C PRO A 242 -9.48 3.17 -18.57
N ALA A 243 -8.93 2.05 -18.11
CA ALA A 243 -9.73 0.91 -17.67
C ALA A 243 -10.60 1.24 -16.44
N MET A 244 -10.05 1.98 -15.48
CA MET A 244 -10.80 2.48 -14.32
C MET A 244 -11.88 3.48 -14.75
N MET A 245 -11.57 4.43 -15.65
CA MET A 245 -12.56 5.39 -16.16
C MET A 245 -13.69 4.70 -16.92
N LEU A 246 -13.36 3.74 -17.79
CA LEU A 246 -14.35 2.95 -18.53
C LEU A 246 -15.26 2.19 -17.57
N SER A 247 -14.70 1.57 -16.54
CA SER A 247 -15.48 0.87 -15.51
C SER A 247 -16.40 1.81 -14.74
N MET A 248 -15.92 3.00 -14.41
CA MET A 248 -16.69 4.04 -13.72
C MET A 248 -17.87 4.51 -14.60
N TYR A 249 -17.63 4.88 -15.87
CA TYR A 249 -18.70 5.30 -16.78
C TYR A 249 -19.67 4.19 -17.16
N ALA A 250 -19.20 2.94 -17.23
CA ALA A 250 -20.09 1.80 -17.47
C ALA A 250 -21.02 1.50 -16.28
N SER A 251 -20.70 2.03 -15.11
CA SER A 251 -21.51 1.88 -13.89
C SER A 251 -22.59 2.96 -13.76
N PHE A 252 -22.47 4.08 -14.48
CA PHE A 252 -23.47 5.16 -14.57
C PHE A 252 -24.46 4.92 -15.68
#